data_4b36358c67b693cbae167e145a0bde0d
#
_entry.id   4b36358c67b693cbae167e145a0bde0d
#
_cell.length_a   1.000
_cell.length_b   1.000
_cell.length_c   1.000
_cell.angle_alpha   90.00
_cell.angle_beta   90.00
_cell.angle_gamma   90.00
#
_symmetry.space_group_name_H-M   'P 1'
#
loop_
_entity.id
_entity.type
_entity.pdbx_description
1 polymer ?
#
loop_
_entity_poly.entity_id
_entity_poly.type
_entity_poly.pdbx_seq_one_letter_code
_entity_poly.pdbx_strand_id
1 'polypeptide(L)'
;MANTKSAQRASRQNERHRLHNKYYAKTTRNAIRDLRNTSDKTAAAEMAPKVYAMIDKLAKIGVIHKNKAGNLKSGLQVYINKLA
;
A
#
# COMPACT_ATOMS: atom_id res chain seq x y z
N MET A 1 -24.85 -17.76 -15.91
CA MET A 1 -24.44 -16.89 -17.00
C MET A 1 -24.49 -15.44 -16.58
N ALA A 2 -23.49 -14.66 -16.95
CA ALA A 2 -23.32 -13.28 -16.52
C ALA A 2 -24.24 -12.29 -17.26
N ASN A 3 -25.42 -12.77 -17.72
CA ASN A 3 -26.32 -11.94 -18.52
C ASN A 3 -27.41 -11.25 -17.71
N THR A 4 -27.43 -11.44 -16.40
CA THR A 4 -28.35 -10.72 -15.52
C THR A 4 -27.82 -9.36 -15.18
N LYS A 5 -28.71 -8.38 -14.97
CA LYS A 5 -28.31 -7.02 -14.58
C LYS A 5 -27.44 -7.01 -13.31
N SER A 6 -27.78 -7.86 -12.34
CA SER A 6 -27.01 -7.93 -11.09
C SER A 6 -25.61 -8.49 -11.33
N ALA A 7 -25.44 -9.50 -12.19
CA ALA A 7 -24.12 -10.02 -12.53
C ALA A 7 -23.27 -8.99 -13.28
N GLN A 8 -23.87 -8.24 -14.20
CA GLN A 8 -23.18 -7.17 -14.92
C GLN A 8 -22.73 -6.05 -13.97
N ARG A 9 -23.58 -5.71 -13.00
CA ARG A 9 -23.26 -4.69 -11.99
C ARG A 9 -22.09 -5.15 -11.12
N ALA A 10 -22.12 -6.41 -10.66
CA ALA A 10 -21.04 -6.97 -9.85
C ALA A 10 -19.72 -6.98 -10.62
N SER A 11 -19.74 -7.35 -11.90
CA SER A 11 -18.57 -7.35 -12.76
C SER A 11 -17.97 -5.94 -12.89
N ARG A 12 -18.81 -4.91 -13.09
CA ARG A 12 -18.36 -3.53 -13.19
C ARG A 12 -17.77 -3.03 -11.87
N GLN A 13 -18.40 -3.38 -10.75
CA GLN A 13 -17.87 -3.01 -9.43
C GLN A 13 -16.51 -3.66 -9.16
N ASN A 14 -16.37 -4.94 -9.49
CA ASN A 14 -15.12 -5.66 -9.32
C ASN A 14 -14.00 -5.04 -10.15
N GLU A 15 -14.30 -4.60 -11.37
CA GLU A 15 -13.31 -3.93 -12.21
C GLU A 15 -12.90 -2.59 -11.63
N ARG A 16 -13.84 -1.80 -11.13
CA ARG A 16 -13.53 -0.53 -10.47
C ARG A 16 -12.65 -0.74 -9.25
N HIS A 17 -12.98 -1.74 -8.43
CA HIS A 17 -12.17 -2.07 -7.24
C HIS A 17 -10.77 -2.49 -7.65
N ARG A 18 -10.62 -3.28 -8.70
CA ARG A 18 -9.32 -3.70 -9.19
C ARG A 18 -8.47 -2.51 -9.63
N LEU A 19 -9.05 -1.58 -10.40
CA LEU A 19 -8.33 -0.38 -10.86
C LEU A 19 -7.95 0.51 -9.68
N HIS A 20 -8.85 0.69 -8.74
CA HIS A 20 -8.62 1.48 -7.54
C HIS A 20 -7.51 0.87 -6.69
N ASN A 21 -7.55 -0.45 -6.50
CA ASN A 21 -6.54 -1.19 -5.74
C ASN A 21 -5.17 -1.11 -6.41
N LYS A 22 -5.13 -1.20 -7.74
CA LYS A 22 -3.89 -1.06 -8.51
C LYS A 22 -3.28 0.33 -8.32
N TYR A 23 -4.10 1.36 -8.34
CA TYR A 23 -3.67 2.74 -8.10
C TYR A 23 -3.06 2.89 -6.70
N TYR A 24 -3.75 2.38 -5.68
CA TYR A 24 -3.25 2.42 -4.30
C TYR A 24 -1.95 1.66 -4.15
N ALA A 25 -1.84 0.48 -4.76
CA ALA A 25 -0.61 -0.31 -4.71
C ALA A 25 0.56 0.44 -5.34
N LYS A 26 0.34 1.08 -6.47
CA LYS A 26 1.38 1.87 -7.15
C LYS A 26 1.79 3.08 -6.31
N THR A 27 0.83 3.81 -5.77
CA THR A 27 1.08 4.97 -4.93
C THR A 27 1.87 4.59 -3.67
N THR A 28 1.50 3.47 -3.05
CA THR A 28 2.19 2.97 -1.86
C THR A 28 3.62 2.55 -2.18
N ARG A 29 3.84 1.86 -3.29
CA ARG A 29 5.20 1.47 -3.72
C ARG A 29 6.07 2.69 -3.98
N ASN A 30 5.52 3.72 -4.60
CA ASN A 30 6.25 4.97 -4.82
C ASN A 30 6.61 5.65 -3.51
N ALA A 31 5.69 5.65 -2.54
CA ALA A 31 5.94 6.22 -1.21
C ALA A 31 7.03 5.45 -0.47
N ILE A 32 7.03 4.11 -0.55
CA ILE A 32 8.07 3.27 0.05
C ILE A 32 9.42 3.58 -0.60
N ARG A 33 9.46 3.70 -1.92
CA ARG A 33 10.69 4.04 -2.63
C ARG A 33 11.22 5.40 -2.23
N ASP A 34 10.33 6.39 -2.11
CA ASP A 34 10.72 7.74 -1.69
C ASP A 34 11.32 7.72 -0.27
N LEU A 35 10.70 6.96 0.63
CA LEU A 35 11.24 6.79 1.98
C LEU A 35 12.64 6.20 1.95
N ARG A 36 12.85 5.15 1.14
CA ARG A 36 14.14 4.48 1.03
C ARG A 36 15.22 5.34 0.35
N ASN A 37 14.80 6.31 -0.45
CA ASN A 37 15.72 7.25 -1.09
C ASN A 37 16.04 8.44 -0.18
N THR A 38 15.34 8.59 0.94
CA THR A 38 15.57 9.66 1.89
C THR A 38 16.75 9.27 2.80
N SER A 39 17.80 10.07 2.79
CA SER A 39 18.99 9.81 3.60
C SER A 39 18.98 10.53 4.94
N ASP A 40 18.06 11.46 5.15
CA ASP A 40 17.91 12.18 6.40
C ASP A 40 16.96 11.42 7.32
N LYS A 41 17.45 11.02 8.50
CA LYS A 41 16.68 10.27 9.49
C LYS A 41 15.43 11.01 9.93
N THR A 42 15.53 12.31 10.16
CA THR A 42 14.37 13.13 10.59
C THR A 42 13.28 13.15 9.52
N ALA A 43 13.67 13.39 8.27
CA ALA A 43 12.72 13.39 7.16
C ALA A 43 12.07 12.01 6.96
N ALA A 44 12.87 10.95 7.04
CA ALA A 44 12.37 9.57 6.94
C ALA A 44 11.39 9.26 8.06
N ALA A 45 11.70 9.66 9.29
CA ALA A 45 10.82 9.45 10.43
C ALA A 45 9.49 10.21 10.29
N GLU A 46 9.51 11.39 9.70
CA GLU A 46 8.29 12.15 9.43
C GLU A 46 7.43 11.52 8.34
N MET A 47 8.04 10.88 7.35
CA MET A 47 7.34 10.19 6.27
C MET A 47 6.74 8.86 6.72
N ALA A 48 7.36 8.20 7.69
CA ALA A 48 7.04 6.84 8.08
C ALA A 48 5.57 6.63 8.48
N PRO A 49 4.94 7.47 9.31
CA PRO A 49 3.53 7.26 9.67
C PRO A 49 2.59 7.24 8.46
N LYS A 50 2.83 8.12 7.49
CA LYS A 50 2.02 8.18 6.27
C LYS A 50 2.19 6.91 5.43
N VAL A 51 3.43 6.46 5.26
CA VAL A 51 3.74 5.25 4.50
C VAL A 51 3.15 4.03 5.18
N TYR A 52 3.27 3.94 6.50
CA TYR A 52 2.69 2.82 7.28
C TYR A 52 1.17 2.79 7.15
N ALA A 53 0.51 3.94 7.19
CA ALA A 53 -0.94 4.01 7.00
C ALA A 53 -1.35 3.50 5.61
N MET A 54 -0.58 3.84 4.59
CA MET A 54 -0.84 3.36 3.23
C MET A 54 -0.67 1.85 3.13
N ILE A 55 0.36 1.29 3.75
CA ILE A 55 0.61 -0.15 3.78
C ILE A 55 -0.53 -0.87 4.50
N ASP A 56 -0.96 -0.37 5.65
CA ASP A 56 -2.06 -0.93 6.42
C ASP A 56 -3.37 -0.90 5.62
N LYS A 57 -3.61 0.17 4.87
CA LYS A 57 -4.78 0.28 4.01
C LYS A 57 -4.77 -0.78 2.91
N LEU A 58 -3.61 -1.05 2.30
CA LEU A 58 -3.49 -2.12 1.30
C LEU A 58 -3.84 -3.47 1.90
N ALA A 59 -3.41 -3.74 3.13
CA ALA A 59 -3.76 -4.98 3.82
C ALA A 59 -5.26 -5.03 4.12
N LYS A 60 -5.85 -3.92 4.55
CA LYS A 60 -7.28 -3.84 4.88
C LYS A 60 -8.16 -4.11 3.66
N ILE A 61 -7.79 -3.60 2.49
CA ILE A 61 -8.57 -3.82 1.26
C ILE A 61 -8.21 -5.11 0.54
N GLY A 62 -7.28 -5.90 1.08
CA GLY A 62 -6.97 -7.22 0.56
C GLY A 62 -5.98 -7.27 -0.59
N VAL A 63 -5.31 -6.16 -0.92
CA VAL A 63 -4.29 -6.14 -1.99
C VAL A 63 -3.04 -6.90 -1.56
N ILE A 64 -2.69 -6.78 -0.29
CA ILE A 64 -1.58 -7.55 0.31
C ILE A 64 -2.09 -8.22 1.58
N HIS A 65 -1.42 -9.29 1.98
CA HIS A 65 -1.73 -9.96 3.25
C HIS A 65 -1.19 -9.15 4.42
N LYS A 66 -1.85 -9.26 5.59
CA LYS A 66 -1.41 -8.54 6.80
C LYS A 66 0.03 -8.89 7.20
N ASN A 67 0.48 -10.12 6.93
CA ASN A 67 1.85 -10.52 7.21
C ASN A 67 2.83 -9.77 6.31
N LYS A 68 2.49 -9.58 5.04
CA LYS A 68 3.30 -8.78 4.11
C LYS A 68 3.37 -7.33 4.58
N ALA A 69 2.25 -6.76 5.04
CA ALA A 69 2.22 -5.41 5.57
C ALA A 69 3.16 -5.26 6.78
N GLY A 70 3.13 -6.24 7.70
CA GLY A 70 4.03 -6.26 8.84
C GLY A 70 5.49 -6.33 8.43
N ASN A 71 5.81 -7.16 7.43
CA ASN A 71 7.18 -7.28 6.92
C ASN A 71 7.65 -5.98 6.27
N LEU A 72 6.81 -5.31 5.49
CA LEU A 72 7.16 -4.04 4.87
C LEU A 72 7.41 -2.95 5.92
N LYS A 73 6.54 -2.85 6.92
CA LYS A 73 6.71 -1.86 7.99
C LYS A 73 7.97 -2.13 8.80
N SER A 74 8.22 -3.39 9.12
CA SER A 74 9.42 -3.79 9.87
C SER A 74 10.68 -3.45 9.09
N GLY A 75 10.73 -3.77 7.79
CA GLY A 75 11.87 -3.45 6.94
C GLY A 75 12.14 -1.96 6.85
N LEU A 76 11.09 -1.15 6.75
CA LEU A 76 11.23 0.30 6.70
C LEU A 76 11.72 0.85 8.04
N GLN A 77 11.24 0.32 9.16
CA GLN A 77 11.69 0.74 10.48
C GLN A 77 13.18 0.43 10.69
N VAL A 78 13.62 -0.75 10.25
CA VAL A 78 15.05 -1.13 10.30
C VAL A 78 15.87 -0.15 9.46
N TYR A 79 15.38 0.19 8.25
CA TYR A 79 16.06 1.16 7.40
C TYR A 79 16.22 2.51 8.10
N ILE A 80 15.14 3.03 8.69
CA ILE A 80 15.15 4.31 9.38
C ILE A 80 16.12 4.27 10.55
N ASN A 81 16.14 3.18 11.31
CA ASN A 81 17.02 3.04 12.46
C ASN A 81 18.50 3.01 12.06
N LYS A 82 18.82 2.59 10.84
CA LYS A 82 20.18 2.57 10.32
C LYS A 82 20.66 3.93 9.80
N LEU A 83 19.75 4.88 9.58
CA LEU A 83 20.13 6.21 9.16
C LEU A 83 20.80 6.94 10.31
N ALA A 84 21.90 7.57 10.00
CA ALA A 84 22.68 8.29 11.00
C ALA A 84 22.10 9.68 11.28
#